data_75334223fad6211450b3f0be815b2a9e
#
_entry.id   75334223fad6211450b3f0be815b2a9e
#
_cell.length_a   1.000
_cell.length_b   1.000
_cell.length_c   1.000
_cell.angle_alpha   90.00
_cell.angle_beta   90.00
_cell.angle_gamma   90.00
#
_symmetry.space_group_name_H-M   'P 1'
#
loop_
_entity.id
_entity.type
_entity.pdbx_description
1 polymer ?
#
loop_
_entity_poly.entity_id
_entity_poly.type
_entity_poly.pdbx_seq_one_letter_code
_entity_poly.pdbx_strand_id
1 'polypeptide(L)'
;MNEKNNKRTIFGWSMYDWAKSAYETTTLGAGLPVYFVSVVVPEEGFVFRGNVYTGAEVWGFAIGSALFIFFLIMPTIGAIADMSGNRMKFFKIFAYGGAVFASSFYFATSGDVVFTLFIYFLAQFGATGSNVFYDSVLKDITTDDTIDAVSARGYALGLSLIHISEPTRR
;
A
#
# COMPACT_ATOMS: atom_id res chain seq x y z
N MET A 1 -21.20 8.13 16.18
CA MET A 1 -19.82 8.08 16.69
C MET A 1 -19.66 6.69 17.31
N ASN A 2 -18.72 5.88 16.84
CA ASN A 2 -18.43 4.61 17.52
C ASN A 2 -17.82 4.93 18.89
N GLU A 3 -18.22 4.17 19.92
CA GLU A 3 -17.63 4.28 21.26
C GLU A 3 -16.12 4.04 21.15
N LYS A 4 -15.31 4.90 21.79
CA LYS A 4 -13.87 4.67 21.92
C LYS A 4 -13.62 3.33 22.63
N ASN A 5 -12.50 2.70 22.34
CA ASN A 5 -12.12 1.39 22.85
C ASN A 5 -13.06 0.22 22.45
N ASN A 6 -13.81 0.36 21.36
CA ASN A 6 -14.60 -0.74 20.83
C ASN A 6 -13.70 -1.86 20.30
N LYS A 7 -13.77 -3.05 20.92
CA LYS A 7 -12.93 -4.20 20.59
C LYS A 7 -12.98 -4.62 19.11
N ARG A 8 -14.15 -4.51 18.47
CA ARG A 8 -14.34 -4.88 17.07
C ARG A 8 -13.64 -3.87 16.15
N THR A 9 -13.73 -2.58 16.47
CA THR A 9 -13.08 -1.51 15.70
C THR A 9 -11.56 -1.60 15.83
N ILE A 10 -11.03 -1.82 17.04
CA ILE A 10 -9.60 -2.00 17.30
C ILE A 10 -9.08 -3.26 16.58
N PHE A 11 -9.82 -4.37 16.63
CA PHE A 11 -9.45 -5.58 15.92
C PHE A 11 -9.37 -5.34 14.40
N GLY A 12 -10.39 -4.68 13.83
CA GLY A 12 -10.38 -4.33 12.40
C GLY A 12 -9.21 -3.43 12.01
N TRP A 13 -8.87 -2.46 12.86
CA TRP A 13 -7.71 -1.59 12.67
C TRP A 13 -6.38 -2.38 12.68
N SER A 14 -6.20 -3.26 13.64
CA SER A 14 -5.00 -4.12 13.73
C SER A 14 -4.90 -5.12 12.57
N MET A 15 -6.03 -5.70 12.14
CA MET A 15 -6.07 -6.62 10.99
C MET A 15 -5.79 -5.93 9.66
N TYR A 16 -6.12 -4.64 9.54
CA TYR A 16 -5.74 -3.86 8.38
C TYR A 16 -4.23 -3.75 8.25
N ASP A 17 -3.52 -3.45 9.34
CA ASP A 17 -2.05 -3.38 9.35
C ASP A 17 -1.41 -4.71 8.96
N TRP A 18 -1.93 -5.80 9.49
CA TRP A 18 -1.50 -7.15 9.14
C TRP A 18 -1.66 -7.44 7.65
N ALA A 19 -2.85 -7.17 7.08
CA ALA A 19 -3.14 -7.42 5.67
C ALA A 19 -2.29 -6.52 4.75
N LYS A 20 -2.08 -5.26 5.14
CA LYS A 20 -1.26 -4.31 4.42
C LYS A 20 0.22 -4.72 4.43
N SER A 21 0.75 -5.16 5.58
CA SER A 21 2.11 -5.67 5.68
C SER A 21 2.35 -6.85 4.74
N ALA A 22 1.36 -7.76 4.58
CA ALA A 22 1.40 -8.83 3.59
C ALA A 22 1.56 -8.30 2.16
N TYR A 23 0.77 -7.30 1.80
CA TYR A 23 0.83 -6.68 0.48
C TYR A 23 2.19 -6.01 0.24
N GLU A 24 2.68 -5.22 1.19
CA GLU A 24 3.94 -4.47 1.05
C GLU A 24 5.16 -5.40 0.98
N THR A 25 5.24 -6.40 1.86
CA THR A 25 6.41 -7.28 1.91
C THR A 25 6.39 -8.33 0.81
N THR A 26 5.29 -9.01 0.61
CA THR A 26 5.21 -10.13 -0.34
C THR A 26 4.95 -9.66 -1.76
N THR A 27 3.97 -8.78 -1.97
CA THR A 27 3.59 -8.35 -3.32
C THR A 27 4.55 -7.28 -3.84
N LEU A 28 4.72 -6.18 -3.13
CA LEU A 28 5.54 -5.06 -3.60
C LEU A 28 7.03 -5.27 -3.41
N GLY A 29 7.44 -5.89 -2.29
CA GLY A 29 8.85 -6.06 -1.95
C GLY A 29 9.55 -7.15 -2.77
N ALA A 30 8.84 -8.20 -3.16
CA ALA A 30 9.44 -9.34 -3.86
C ALA A 30 8.68 -9.77 -5.11
N GLY A 31 7.38 -10.04 -5.00
CA GLY A 31 6.60 -10.70 -6.06
C GLY A 31 6.44 -9.84 -7.31
N LEU A 32 5.89 -8.65 -7.17
CA LEU A 32 5.55 -7.78 -8.30
C LEU A 32 6.77 -7.27 -9.08
N PRO A 33 7.89 -6.83 -8.45
CA PRO A 33 9.07 -6.42 -9.19
C PRO A 33 9.63 -7.56 -10.05
N VAL A 34 9.74 -8.77 -9.49
CA VAL A 34 10.24 -9.95 -10.21
C VAL A 34 9.28 -10.30 -11.34
N TYR A 35 7.98 -10.36 -11.09
CA TYR A 35 6.97 -10.65 -12.11
C TYR A 35 6.99 -9.62 -13.23
N PHE A 36 7.07 -8.33 -12.89
CA PHE A 36 7.12 -7.26 -13.89
C PHE A 36 8.33 -7.38 -14.81
N VAL A 37 9.52 -7.59 -14.25
CA VAL A 37 10.76 -7.68 -15.01
C VAL A 37 10.85 -8.96 -15.84
N SER A 38 10.37 -10.09 -15.31
CA SER A 38 10.57 -11.40 -15.95
C SER A 38 9.41 -11.87 -16.82
N VAL A 39 8.20 -11.31 -16.65
CA VAL A 39 6.99 -11.76 -17.35
C VAL A 39 6.30 -10.64 -18.11
N VAL A 40 6.10 -9.47 -17.48
CA VAL A 40 5.33 -8.38 -18.07
C VAL A 40 6.12 -7.65 -19.15
N VAL A 41 7.40 -7.35 -18.89
CA VAL A 41 8.26 -6.72 -19.89
C VAL A 41 8.80 -7.79 -20.84
N PRO A 42 8.61 -7.65 -22.18
CA PRO A 42 9.18 -8.57 -23.16
C PRO A 42 10.71 -8.68 -23.06
N GLU A 43 11.27 -9.81 -23.50
CA GLU A 43 12.73 -10.02 -23.51
C GLU A 43 13.48 -8.97 -24.33
N GLU A 44 12.85 -8.46 -25.39
CA GLU A 44 13.39 -7.38 -26.25
C GLU A 44 13.39 -6.02 -25.55
N GLY A 45 12.78 -5.92 -24.37
CA GLY A 45 12.62 -4.69 -23.61
C GLY A 45 11.35 -3.90 -23.96
N PHE A 46 11.15 -2.80 -23.25
CA PHE A 46 10.05 -1.87 -23.47
C PHE A 46 10.50 -0.71 -24.36
N VAL A 47 9.88 -0.57 -25.54
CA VAL A 47 10.20 0.49 -26.47
C VAL A 47 9.39 1.75 -26.18
N PHE A 48 10.08 2.84 -25.86
CA PHE A 48 9.46 4.14 -25.65
C PHE A 48 10.25 5.26 -26.36
N ARG A 49 9.57 6.00 -27.21
CA ARG A 49 10.15 7.10 -28.03
C ARG A 49 11.41 6.69 -28.81
N GLY A 50 11.46 5.47 -29.32
CA GLY A 50 12.58 4.96 -30.11
C GLY A 50 13.76 4.42 -29.30
N ASN A 51 13.70 4.46 -27.97
CA ASN A 51 14.67 3.83 -27.09
C ASN A 51 14.10 2.55 -26.49
N VAL A 52 14.98 1.59 -26.23
CA VAL A 52 14.64 0.31 -25.59
C VAL A 52 15.10 0.36 -24.15
N TYR A 53 14.19 0.06 -23.23
CA TYR A 53 14.45 0.05 -21.78
C TYR A 53 14.26 -1.36 -21.24
N THR A 54 15.13 -1.76 -20.33
CA THR A 54 14.99 -3.02 -19.58
C THR A 54 13.83 -2.94 -18.59
N GLY A 55 13.28 -4.10 -18.19
CA GLY A 55 12.24 -4.15 -17.17
C GLY A 55 12.64 -3.50 -15.83
N ALA A 56 13.92 -3.65 -15.44
CA ALA A 56 14.46 -3.05 -14.23
C ALA A 56 14.51 -1.50 -14.29
N GLU A 57 14.90 -0.94 -15.43
CA GLU A 57 14.90 0.52 -15.63
C GLU A 57 13.50 1.10 -15.60
N VAL A 58 12.55 0.45 -16.29
CA VAL A 58 11.13 0.87 -16.29
C VAL A 58 10.54 0.79 -14.89
N TRP A 59 10.82 -0.29 -14.14
CA TRP A 59 10.35 -0.46 -12.77
C TRP A 59 10.95 0.59 -11.82
N GLY A 60 12.25 0.82 -11.89
CA GLY A 60 12.93 1.84 -11.08
C GLY A 60 12.37 3.25 -11.32
N PHE A 61 12.13 3.61 -12.60
CA PHE A 61 11.50 4.87 -12.95
C PHE A 61 10.05 4.97 -12.44
N ALA A 62 9.28 3.88 -12.51
CA ALA A 62 7.91 3.84 -12.01
C ALA A 62 7.85 4.06 -10.49
N ILE A 63 8.71 3.38 -9.72
CA ILE A 63 8.80 3.59 -8.26
C ILE A 63 9.18 5.04 -7.95
N GLY A 64 10.25 5.54 -8.56
CA GLY A 64 10.76 6.89 -8.31
C GLY A 64 9.73 7.97 -8.62
N SER A 65 9.03 7.85 -9.76
CA SER A 65 7.98 8.79 -10.16
C SER A 65 6.76 8.71 -9.24
N ALA A 66 6.34 7.52 -8.83
CA ALA A 66 5.24 7.34 -7.90
C ALA A 66 5.53 7.99 -6.55
N LEU A 67 6.71 7.72 -5.97
CA LEU A 67 7.13 8.32 -4.70
C LEU A 67 7.19 9.83 -4.78
N PHE A 68 7.73 10.38 -5.85
CA PHE A 68 7.80 11.83 -6.06
C PHE A 68 6.41 12.48 -6.13
N ILE A 69 5.49 11.90 -6.90
CA ILE A 69 4.12 12.40 -7.03
C ILE A 69 3.38 12.30 -5.68
N PHE A 70 3.54 11.19 -4.96
CA PHE A 70 2.89 11.00 -3.65
C PHE A 70 3.44 11.97 -2.61
N PHE A 71 4.74 12.23 -2.61
CA PHE A 71 5.34 13.25 -1.75
C PHE A 71 4.70 14.63 -1.93
N LEU A 72 4.37 15.00 -3.17
CA LEU A 72 3.73 16.29 -3.46
C LEU A 72 2.24 16.32 -3.09
N ILE A 73 1.52 15.22 -3.28
CA ILE A 73 0.05 15.18 -3.18
C ILE A 73 -0.42 14.83 -1.75
N MET A 74 0.25 13.92 -1.05
CA MET A 74 -0.24 13.37 0.22
C MET A 74 -0.42 14.42 1.33
N PRO A 75 0.45 15.42 1.50
CA PRO A 75 0.21 16.47 2.50
C PRO A 75 -1.08 17.24 2.25
N THR A 76 -1.40 17.52 1.00
CA THR A 76 -2.64 18.22 0.62
C THR A 76 -3.88 17.38 0.93
N ILE A 77 -3.85 16.08 0.60
CA ILE A 77 -4.95 15.14 0.90
C ILE A 77 -5.13 15.02 2.43
N GLY A 78 -4.04 14.93 3.18
CA GLY A 78 -4.07 14.89 4.64
C GLY A 78 -4.74 16.13 5.23
N ALA A 79 -4.36 17.32 4.76
CA ALA A 79 -4.96 18.58 5.20
C ALA A 79 -6.47 18.66 4.87
N ILE A 80 -6.89 18.24 3.68
CA ILE A 80 -8.32 18.21 3.29
C ILE A 80 -9.12 17.27 4.20
N ALA A 81 -8.57 16.09 4.50
CA ALA A 81 -9.25 15.13 5.37
C ALA A 81 -9.36 15.63 6.81
N ASP A 82 -8.34 16.30 7.32
CA ASP A 82 -8.35 16.93 8.64
C ASP A 82 -9.38 18.04 8.75
N MET A 83 -9.44 18.92 7.75
CA MET A 83 -10.43 20.00 7.68
C MET A 83 -11.87 19.49 7.56
N SER A 84 -12.07 18.38 6.85
CA SER A 84 -13.41 17.78 6.67
C SER A 84 -13.91 17.01 7.88
N GLY A 85 -13.05 16.67 8.85
CA GLY A 85 -13.38 15.83 10.00
C GLY A 85 -13.73 14.36 9.65
N ASN A 86 -13.51 13.94 8.40
CA ASN A 86 -13.95 12.65 7.88
C ASN A 86 -12.78 11.66 7.62
N ARG A 87 -11.74 11.67 8.45
CA ARG A 87 -10.53 10.84 8.31
C ARG A 87 -10.84 9.36 8.05
N MET A 88 -11.80 8.80 8.79
CA MET A 88 -12.22 7.40 8.62
C MET A 88 -12.80 7.12 7.23
N LYS A 89 -13.50 8.08 6.62
CA LYS A 89 -14.03 7.94 5.26
C LYS A 89 -12.90 7.92 4.23
N PHE A 90 -11.94 8.83 4.36
CA PHE A 90 -10.74 8.86 3.50
C PHE A 90 -9.94 7.57 3.66
N PHE A 91 -9.67 7.14 4.89
CA PHE A 91 -9.01 5.86 5.16
C PHE A 91 -9.67 4.70 4.40
N LYS A 92 -10.99 4.56 4.50
CA LYS A 92 -11.72 3.49 3.81
C LYS A 92 -11.63 3.59 2.29
N ILE A 93 -11.78 4.79 1.72
CA ILE A 93 -11.69 5.01 0.28
C ILE A 93 -10.32 4.58 -0.24
N PHE A 94 -9.24 5.01 0.41
CA PHE A 94 -7.88 4.66 0.02
C PHE A 94 -7.59 3.17 0.22
N ALA A 95 -7.99 2.59 1.35
CA ALA A 95 -7.77 1.17 1.65
C ALA A 95 -8.51 0.25 0.67
N TYR A 96 -9.80 0.46 0.47
CA TYR A 96 -10.58 -0.37 -0.48
C TYR A 96 -10.21 -0.10 -1.93
N GLY A 97 -9.98 1.16 -2.31
CA GLY A 97 -9.52 1.52 -3.64
C GLY A 97 -8.17 0.87 -3.97
N GLY A 98 -7.21 0.96 -3.05
CA GLY A 98 -5.92 0.29 -3.17
C GLY A 98 -6.04 -1.23 -3.31
N ALA A 99 -6.89 -1.87 -2.51
CA ALA A 99 -7.14 -3.31 -2.57
C ALA A 99 -7.76 -3.75 -3.91
N VAL A 100 -8.70 -2.99 -4.45
CA VAL A 100 -9.31 -3.27 -5.75
C VAL A 100 -8.26 -3.19 -6.87
N PHE A 101 -7.45 -2.12 -6.89
CA PHE A 101 -6.38 -2.00 -7.88
C PHE A 101 -5.29 -3.04 -7.69
N ALA A 102 -4.92 -3.39 -6.45
CA ALA A 102 -3.99 -4.49 -6.20
C ALA A 102 -4.51 -5.83 -6.71
N SER A 103 -5.80 -6.11 -6.55
CA SER A 103 -6.44 -7.32 -7.11
C SER A 103 -6.42 -7.34 -8.63
N SER A 104 -6.38 -6.17 -9.28
CA SER A 104 -6.34 -6.04 -10.75
C SER A 104 -5.00 -6.49 -11.36
N PHE A 105 -3.94 -6.70 -10.56
CA PHE A 105 -2.71 -7.34 -11.05
C PHE A 105 -2.93 -8.75 -11.61
N TYR A 106 -4.02 -9.41 -11.21
CA TYR A 106 -4.43 -10.69 -11.79
C TYR A 106 -4.59 -10.65 -13.33
N PHE A 107 -4.94 -9.49 -13.87
CA PHE A 107 -5.13 -9.29 -15.32
C PHE A 107 -3.85 -8.85 -16.04
N ALA A 108 -2.76 -8.60 -15.34
CA ALA A 108 -1.51 -8.21 -15.95
C ALA A 108 -0.84 -9.42 -16.62
N THR A 109 -0.60 -9.33 -17.94
CA THR A 109 0.02 -10.39 -18.72
C THR A 109 1.28 -9.88 -19.45
N SER A 110 1.98 -10.76 -20.15
CA SER A 110 3.16 -10.38 -20.93
C SER A 110 2.80 -9.33 -21.99
N GLY A 111 3.59 -8.27 -22.07
CA GLY A 111 3.36 -7.12 -22.95
C GLY A 111 2.51 -6.00 -22.35
N ASP A 112 1.79 -6.24 -21.27
CA ASP A 112 0.88 -5.25 -20.65
C ASP A 112 1.63 -4.24 -19.75
N VAL A 113 2.78 -3.75 -20.20
CA VAL A 113 3.68 -2.87 -19.41
C VAL A 113 2.94 -1.65 -18.90
N VAL A 114 2.29 -0.88 -19.78
CA VAL A 114 1.59 0.37 -19.43
C VAL A 114 0.42 0.11 -18.50
N PHE A 115 -0.37 -0.93 -18.75
CA PHE A 115 -1.48 -1.32 -17.89
C PHE A 115 -1.00 -1.70 -16.49
N THR A 116 0.04 -2.51 -16.39
CA THR A 116 0.62 -2.94 -15.10
C THR A 116 1.16 -1.74 -14.31
N LEU A 117 1.85 -0.82 -14.96
CA LEU A 117 2.33 0.41 -14.32
C LEU A 117 1.19 1.31 -13.83
N PHE A 118 0.12 1.40 -14.62
CA PHE A 118 -1.05 2.19 -14.24
C PHE A 118 -1.75 1.62 -12.99
N ILE A 119 -2.02 0.31 -12.95
CA ILE A 119 -2.60 -0.31 -11.75
C ILE A 119 -1.64 -0.29 -10.57
N TYR A 120 -0.33 -0.44 -10.79
CA TYR A 120 0.67 -0.25 -9.74
C TYR A 120 0.56 1.13 -9.10
N PHE A 121 0.52 2.18 -9.93
CA PHE A 121 0.41 3.55 -9.44
C PHE A 121 -0.86 3.75 -8.59
N LEU A 122 -2.01 3.26 -9.05
CA LEU A 122 -3.27 3.39 -8.31
C LEU A 122 -3.31 2.54 -7.03
N ALA A 123 -2.80 1.32 -7.08
CA ALA A 123 -2.71 0.46 -5.90
C ALA A 123 -1.78 1.07 -4.84
N GLN A 124 -0.61 1.56 -5.27
CA GLN A 124 0.36 2.20 -4.39
C GLN A 124 -0.16 3.54 -3.83
N PHE A 125 -0.88 4.31 -4.64
CA PHE A 125 -1.55 5.53 -4.18
C PHE A 125 -2.59 5.22 -3.10
N GLY A 126 -3.36 4.16 -3.28
CA GLY A 126 -4.30 3.67 -2.27
C GLY A 126 -3.60 3.22 -0.98
N ALA A 127 -2.54 2.43 -1.08
CA ALA A 127 -1.76 1.96 0.07
C ALA A 127 -1.10 3.11 0.83
N THR A 128 -0.44 4.03 0.12
CA THR A 128 0.23 5.20 0.73
C THR A 128 -0.80 6.16 1.33
N GLY A 129 -1.90 6.44 0.63
CA GLY A 129 -2.96 7.30 1.12
C GLY A 129 -3.65 6.74 2.37
N SER A 130 -3.90 5.43 2.42
CA SER A 130 -4.46 4.80 3.62
C SER A 130 -3.53 4.89 4.83
N ASN A 131 -2.20 4.84 4.64
CA ASN A 131 -1.23 5.03 5.72
C ASN A 131 -1.31 6.39 6.37
N VAL A 132 -1.47 7.45 5.58
CA VAL A 132 -1.60 8.81 6.11
C VAL A 132 -2.73 8.91 7.13
N PHE A 133 -3.81 8.14 6.92
CA PHE A 133 -4.97 8.16 7.81
C PHE A 133 -4.95 7.07 8.89
N TYR A 134 -4.23 5.99 8.69
CA TYR A 134 -4.16 4.85 9.59
C TYR A 134 -3.78 5.25 11.02
N ASP A 135 -2.70 6.01 11.17
CA ASP A 135 -2.22 6.49 12.47
C ASP A 135 -3.16 7.55 13.09
N SER A 136 -3.76 8.40 12.25
CA SER A 136 -4.70 9.42 12.75
C SER A 136 -6.00 8.81 13.28
N VAL A 137 -6.48 7.73 12.66
CA VAL A 137 -7.68 6.99 13.09
C VAL A 137 -7.49 6.33 14.45
N LEU A 138 -6.26 5.95 14.82
CA LEU A 138 -5.97 5.37 16.13
C LEU A 138 -6.44 6.29 17.28
N LYS A 139 -6.21 7.59 17.18
CA LYS A 139 -6.66 8.59 18.16
C LYS A 139 -8.18 8.72 18.26
N ASP A 140 -8.87 8.42 17.17
CA ASP A 140 -10.34 8.49 17.11
C ASP A 140 -11.00 7.26 17.73
N ILE A 141 -10.33 6.11 17.72
CA ILE A 141 -10.86 4.81 18.20
C ILE A 141 -10.38 4.41 19.58
N THR A 142 -9.36 5.10 20.14
CA THR A 142 -8.77 4.83 21.45
C THR A 142 -8.90 6.03 22.39
N THR A 143 -8.62 5.78 23.69
CA THR A 143 -8.42 6.82 24.72
C THR A 143 -6.94 6.93 25.02
N ASP A 144 -6.50 8.02 25.65
CA ASP A 144 -5.07 8.30 25.92
C ASP A 144 -4.40 7.22 26.79
N ASP A 145 -5.17 6.57 27.66
CA ASP A 145 -4.71 5.46 28.52
C ASP A 145 -4.55 4.12 27.78
N THR A 146 -5.17 3.96 26.61
CA THR A 146 -5.15 2.69 25.86
C THR A 146 -4.41 2.75 24.53
N ILE A 147 -4.10 3.95 24.04
CA ILE A 147 -3.51 4.18 22.70
C ILE A 147 -2.20 3.43 22.50
N ASP A 148 -1.30 3.44 23.51
CA ASP A 148 0.01 2.79 23.41
C ASP A 148 -0.12 1.26 23.35
N ALA A 149 -1.01 0.69 24.17
CA ALA A 149 -1.26 -0.76 24.18
C ALA A 149 -1.89 -1.25 22.86
N VAL A 150 -2.82 -0.47 22.30
CA VAL A 150 -3.47 -0.78 21.02
C VAL A 150 -2.48 -0.65 19.87
N SER A 151 -1.67 0.41 19.85
CA SER A 151 -0.62 0.62 18.86
C SER A 151 0.39 -0.52 18.88
N ALA A 152 0.94 -0.86 20.06
CA ALA A 152 1.89 -1.96 20.23
C ALA A 152 1.32 -3.30 19.73
N ARG A 153 0.03 -3.57 19.98
CA ARG A 153 -0.64 -4.79 19.50
C ARG A 153 -0.80 -4.81 17.98
N GLY A 154 -1.13 -3.67 17.37
CA GLY A 154 -1.22 -3.55 15.91
C GLY A 154 0.11 -3.88 15.25
N TYR A 155 1.18 -3.20 15.67
CA TYR A 155 2.53 -3.44 15.15
C TYR A 155 3.04 -4.87 15.40
N ALA A 156 2.73 -5.47 16.55
CA ALA A 156 3.10 -6.86 16.84
C ALA A 156 2.46 -7.85 15.85
N LEU A 157 1.21 -7.61 15.45
CA LEU A 157 0.54 -8.41 14.43
C LEU A 157 1.16 -8.22 13.03
N GLY A 158 1.49 -7.00 12.64
CA GLY A 158 2.20 -6.70 11.39
C GLY A 158 3.56 -7.39 11.33
N LEU A 159 4.36 -7.29 12.40
CA LEU A 159 5.67 -7.95 12.50
C LEU A 159 5.58 -9.48 12.48
N SER A 160 4.53 -10.07 13.03
CA SER A 160 4.35 -11.54 13.00
C SER A 160 4.25 -12.07 11.58
N LEU A 161 3.69 -11.30 10.66
CA LEU A 161 3.58 -11.68 9.26
C LEU A 161 4.95 -11.66 8.55
N ILE A 162 5.82 -10.70 8.88
CA ILE A 162 7.17 -10.63 8.33
C ILE A 162 7.96 -11.88 8.72
N HIS A 163 7.84 -12.34 9.96
CA HIS A 163 8.47 -13.58 10.41
C HIS A 163 7.92 -14.84 9.74
N ILE A 164 6.64 -14.84 9.35
CA ILE A 164 6.03 -15.97 8.63
C ILE A 164 6.44 -15.97 7.15
N SER A 165 6.58 -14.78 6.54
CA SER A 165 6.92 -14.64 5.13
C SER A 165 8.42 -14.72 4.82
N GLU A 166 9.29 -14.48 5.81
CA GLU A 166 10.72 -14.77 5.70
C GLU A 166 11.02 -16.18 6.23
N PRO A 167 11.15 -17.19 5.36
CA PRO A 167 11.66 -18.48 5.82
C PRO A 167 13.07 -18.26 6.37
N THR A 168 13.25 -18.55 7.66
CA THR A 168 14.56 -18.54 8.31
C THR A 168 15.56 -19.23 7.40
N ARG A 169 16.50 -18.46 6.83
CA ARG A 169 17.70 -19.02 6.21
C ARG A 169 18.44 -19.82 7.29
N ARG A 170 18.28 -21.13 7.25
CA ARG A 170 19.21 -22.05 7.86
C ARG A 170 20.29 -22.41 6.85
#